data_fe6c5a6565da9bc76f96d84753e56216
#
_entry.id   fe6c5a6565da9bc76f96d84753e56216
#
_cell.length_a   1.000
_cell.length_b   1.000
_cell.length_c   1.000
_cell.angle_alpha   90.00
_cell.angle_beta   90.00
_cell.angle_gamma   90.00
#
_symmetry.space_group_name_H-M   'P 1'
#
loop_
_entity.id
_entity.type
_entity.pdbx_description
1 polymer ?
#
loop_
_entity_poly.entity_id
_entity_poly.type
_entity_poly.pdbx_seq_one_letter_code
_entity_poly.pdbx_strand_id
1 'polypeptide(L)'
;MRYSEFSGKEMIDLENGERMGQLGQSDLVIHAETGQIESIILPGTSLFGWGKKKNDVVIPWNAIRKVGPDMIIVELRERGKTSS
;
A
#
# COMPACT_ATOMS: atom_id res chain seq x y z
N MET A 1 -11.21 -2.29 -13.87
CA MET A 1 -9.80 -2.69 -13.72
C MET A 1 -9.72 -4.04 -13.06
N ARG A 2 -8.85 -4.89 -13.54
CA ARG A 2 -8.68 -6.18 -12.94
C ARG A 2 -7.59 -6.13 -11.90
N TYR A 3 -7.64 -7.04 -10.97
CA TYR A 3 -6.61 -7.07 -9.95
C TYR A 3 -5.23 -7.25 -10.56
N SER A 4 -5.13 -8.00 -11.65
CA SER A 4 -3.84 -8.19 -12.28
C SER A 4 -3.28 -6.88 -12.82
N GLU A 5 -4.14 -5.96 -13.21
CA GLU A 5 -3.67 -4.66 -13.66
C GLU A 5 -3.30 -3.82 -12.47
N PHE A 6 -4.09 -3.91 -11.44
CA PHE A 6 -3.84 -3.12 -10.24
C PHE A 6 -2.52 -3.54 -9.60
N SER A 7 -2.27 -4.83 -9.51
CA SER A 7 -1.10 -5.31 -8.82
C SER A 7 0.20 -5.04 -9.58
N GLY A 8 0.11 -4.70 -10.84
CA GLY A 8 1.31 -4.38 -11.59
C GLY A 8 1.75 -2.95 -11.45
N LYS A 9 0.97 -2.14 -10.76
CA LYS A 9 1.30 -0.73 -10.63
C LYS A 9 2.17 -0.48 -9.44
N GLU A 10 2.82 0.64 -9.45
CA GLU A 10 3.69 1.01 -8.36
C GLU A 10 2.97 1.99 -7.46
N MET A 11 3.15 1.89 -6.17
CA MET A 11 2.49 2.78 -5.24
C MET A 11 3.43 3.91 -4.84
N ILE A 12 2.92 5.12 -4.87
CA ILE A 12 3.69 6.31 -4.58
C ILE A 12 3.02 7.02 -3.40
N ASP A 13 3.80 7.32 -2.40
CA ASP A 13 3.30 8.05 -1.24
C ASP A 13 3.40 9.53 -1.54
N LEU A 14 2.26 10.17 -1.66
CA LEU A 14 2.21 11.57 -1.99
C LEU A 14 2.83 12.44 -0.94
N GLU A 15 2.65 12.08 0.30
CA GLU A 15 3.13 12.91 1.36
C GLU A 15 4.64 13.00 1.36
N ASN A 16 5.32 11.94 1.17
CA ASN A 16 6.77 11.93 1.18
C ASN A 16 7.40 11.82 -0.19
N GLY A 17 6.64 11.66 -1.20
CA GLY A 17 7.16 11.49 -2.54
C GLY A 17 7.95 10.22 -2.71
N GLU A 18 7.63 9.21 -1.91
CA GLU A 18 8.39 7.99 -1.96
C GLU A 18 7.74 6.91 -2.78
N ARG A 19 8.55 6.12 -3.43
CA ARG A 19 8.03 4.97 -4.11
C ARG A 19 7.95 3.86 -3.11
N MET A 20 6.81 3.25 -3.00
CA MET A 20 6.59 2.22 -1.99
C MET A 20 6.66 0.83 -2.57
N GLY A 21 6.89 0.69 -3.86
CA GLY A 21 7.04 -0.62 -4.45
C GLY A 21 5.82 -1.05 -5.22
N GLN A 22 5.93 -2.19 -5.85
CA GLN A 22 4.85 -2.70 -6.65
C GLN A 22 3.90 -3.51 -5.81
N LEU A 23 2.67 -3.55 -6.23
CA LEU A 23 1.64 -4.21 -5.48
C LEU A 23 1.57 -5.72 -5.70
N GLY A 24 2.43 -6.26 -6.52
CA GLY A 24 2.36 -7.66 -6.83
C GLY A 24 2.52 -8.57 -5.64
N GLN A 25 3.20 -8.11 -4.61
CA GLN A 25 3.37 -8.93 -3.44
C GLN A 25 2.53 -8.47 -2.29
N SER A 26 1.60 -7.61 -2.55
CA SER A 26 0.78 -7.08 -1.46
C SER A 26 -0.33 -8.05 -1.12
N ASP A 27 -0.94 -7.79 -0.01
CA ASP A 27 -2.08 -8.56 0.44
C ASP A 27 -3.24 -7.62 0.61
N LEU A 28 -4.43 -8.13 0.62
CA LEU A 28 -5.61 -7.29 0.80
C LEU A 28 -6.34 -7.72 2.05
N VAL A 29 -6.82 -6.75 2.78
CA VAL A 29 -7.67 -7.05 3.91
C VAL A 29 -9.09 -6.76 3.46
N ILE A 30 -9.92 -7.76 3.47
CA ILE A 30 -11.29 -7.64 2.98
C ILE A 30 -12.24 -7.84 4.14
N HIS A 31 -13.19 -6.94 4.23
CA HIS A 31 -14.18 -7.02 5.28
C HIS A 31 -15.08 -8.20 4.96
N ALA A 32 -15.03 -9.22 5.77
CA ALA A 32 -15.69 -10.47 5.44
C ALA A 32 -17.19 -10.36 5.30
N GLU A 33 -17.79 -9.46 6.04
CA GLU A 33 -19.23 -9.35 5.94
C GLU A 33 -19.72 -8.55 4.77
N THR A 34 -19.01 -7.55 4.35
CA THR A 34 -19.49 -6.71 3.27
C THR A 34 -18.77 -6.97 1.97
N GLY A 35 -17.61 -7.60 2.03
CA GLY A 35 -16.83 -7.82 0.82
C GLY A 35 -16.03 -6.61 0.39
N GLN A 36 -16.02 -5.57 1.18
CA GLN A 36 -15.28 -4.38 0.79
C GLN A 36 -13.83 -4.48 1.18
N ILE A 37 -12.98 -3.83 0.43
CA ILE A 37 -11.57 -3.83 0.71
C ILE A 37 -11.31 -2.80 1.79
N GLU A 38 -10.61 -3.20 2.85
CA GLU A 38 -10.30 -2.29 3.91
C GLU A 38 -8.93 -1.69 3.76
N SER A 39 -7.97 -2.46 3.38
CA SER A 39 -6.62 -1.96 3.27
C SER A 39 -5.77 -2.86 2.41
N ILE A 40 -4.61 -2.36 2.05
CA ILE A 40 -3.61 -3.11 1.32
C ILE A 40 -2.43 -3.23 2.25
N ILE A 41 -1.85 -4.41 2.33
CA ILE A 41 -0.68 -4.61 3.15
C ILE A 41 0.50 -4.84 2.24
N LEU A 42 1.46 -3.94 2.28
CA LEU A 42 2.67 -4.09 1.50
C LEU A 42 3.70 -4.72 2.40
N PRO A 43 4.33 -5.77 1.95
CA PRO A 43 5.34 -6.42 2.78
C PRO A 43 6.52 -5.50 2.92
N GLY A 44 7.09 -5.48 4.08
CA GLY A 44 8.27 -4.70 4.29
C GLY A 44 9.41 -5.30 3.53
N THR A 45 10.37 -4.49 3.16
CA THR A 45 11.50 -5.01 2.46
C THR A 45 12.71 -4.78 3.30
N SER A 46 13.59 -5.72 3.30
CA SER A 46 14.82 -5.59 3.99
C SER A 46 15.83 -5.24 2.95
N LEU A 47 16.19 -4.02 2.87
CA LEU A 47 17.10 -3.59 1.88
C LEU A 47 18.40 -4.29 1.98
N PHE A 48 18.77 -4.70 3.13
CA PHE A 48 20.03 -5.35 3.28
C PHE A 48 19.95 -6.83 3.45
N GLY A 49 18.79 -7.36 3.51
CA GLY A 49 18.64 -8.78 3.63
C GLY A 49 19.30 -9.39 4.83
N TRP A 50 19.45 -8.65 5.86
CA TRP A 50 20.10 -9.19 7.00
C TRP A 50 19.19 -9.65 8.08
N GLY A 51 18.15 -10.18 7.78
CA GLY A 51 17.31 -10.71 8.77
C GLY A 51 16.66 -9.69 9.65
N LYS A 52 16.79 -8.46 9.38
CA LYS A 52 16.15 -7.52 10.17
C LYS A 52 14.71 -7.70 10.00
N LYS A 53 13.96 -7.59 11.01
CA LYS A 53 12.56 -7.77 10.92
C LYS A 53 11.99 -6.82 9.97
N LYS A 54 11.16 -7.20 9.09
CA LYS A 54 10.49 -6.33 8.17
C LYS A 54 9.18 -5.95 8.72
N ASN A 55 8.80 -4.73 8.58
CA ASN A 55 7.50 -4.27 9.02
C ASN A 55 6.62 -4.08 7.83
N ASP A 56 5.47 -4.69 7.83
CA ASP A 56 4.53 -4.51 6.75
C ASP A 56 3.90 -3.14 6.89
N VAL A 57 3.55 -2.57 5.77
CA VAL A 57 2.93 -1.26 5.77
C VAL A 57 1.47 -1.45 5.42
N VAL A 58 0.59 -0.99 6.28
CA VAL A 58 -0.84 -1.12 6.06
C VAL A 58 -1.36 0.18 5.49
N ILE A 59 -1.94 0.11 4.31
CA ILE A 59 -2.43 1.29 3.63
C ILE A 59 -3.94 1.21 3.56
N PRO A 60 -4.63 2.08 4.28
CA PRO A 60 -6.09 2.05 4.25
C PRO A 60 -6.59 2.29 2.84
N TRP A 61 -7.64 1.61 2.47
CA TRP A 61 -8.15 1.74 1.12
C TRP A 61 -8.54 3.19 0.84
N ASN A 62 -9.02 3.90 1.83
CA ASN A 62 -9.43 5.27 1.61
C ASN A 62 -8.25 6.24 1.52
N ALA A 63 -7.02 5.75 1.65
CA ALA A 63 -5.88 6.61 1.47
C ALA A 63 -5.51 6.73 -0.01
N ILE A 64 -6.11 5.93 -0.87
CA ILE A 64 -5.81 5.98 -2.28
C ILE A 64 -6.43 7.23 -2.86
N ARG A 65 -5.62 8.06 -3.48
CA ARG A 65 -6.09 9.30 -4.06
C ARG A 65 -6.28 9.22 -5.56
N LYS A 66 -5.48 8.42 -6.21
CA LYS A 66 -5.61 8.32 -7.65
C LYS A 66 -5.04 7.02 -8.14
N VAL A 67 -5.68 6.41 -9.11
CA VAL A 67 -5.17 5.21 -9.73
C VAL A 67 -4.86 5.57 -11.17
N GLY A 68 -3.60 5.64 -11.50
CA GLY A 68 -3.17 5.97 -12.85
C GLY A 68 -2.85 4.73 -13.63
N PRO A 69 -2.35 4.89 -14.84
CA PRO A 69 -2.05 3.73 -15.67
C PRO A 69 -0.87 2.92 -15.15
N ASP A 70 0.10 3.57 -14.55
CA ASP A 70 1.27 2.86 -14.08
C ASP A 70 1.52 2.99 -12.60
N MET A 71 0.76 3.80 -11.92
CA MET A 71 1.02 4.06 -10.53
C MET A 71 -0.24 4.33 -9.76
N ILE A 72 -0.17 4.16 -8.47
CA ILE A 72 -1.28 4.45 -7.58
C ILE A 72 -0.76 5.44 -6.57
N ILE A 73 -1.43 6.55 -6.43
CA ILE A 73 -1.02 7.60 -5.53
C ILE A 73 -1.80 7.48 -4.23
N VAL A 74 -1.10 7.42 -3.14
CA VAL A 74 -1.75 7.35 -1.83
C VAL A 74 -1.28 8.50 -0.97
N GLU A 75 -2.09 8.84 -0.01
CA GLU A 75 -1.74 9.89 0.90
C GLU A 75 -1.85 9.34 2.30
N LEU A 76 -0.71 9.12 2.92
CA LEU A 76 -0.66 8.49 4.23
C LEU A 76 -0.37 9.48 5.32
N ARG A 77 -1.12 10.52 5.31
CA ARG A 77 -0.88 11.53 6.24
C ARG A 77 -1.02 11.12 7.65
N GLU A 78 -1.75 10.11 7.95
CA GLU A 78 -1.85 9.71 9.29
C GLU A 78 -0.74 8.90 9.74
N ARG A 79 0.09 8.40 8.91
CA ARG A 79 1.11 7.56 9.29
C ARG A 79 1.96 8.13 10.32
N GLY A 80 2.30 9.23 10.35
CA GLY A 80 3.10 9.72 11.35
C GLY A 80 2.41 10.43 12.41
N LYS A 81 1.18 10.65 12.35
CA LYS A 81 0.50 11.29 13.29
C LYS A 81 0.04 10.54 14.28
N THR A 82 -0.09 9.63 14.31
CA THR A 82 -0.48 8.84 15.33
C THR A 82 -1.44 9.45 16.03
N SER A 83 -1.69 10.05 16.27
CA SER A 83 -2.58 10.43 17.03
C SER A 83 -3.48 10.75 16.69
N SER A 84 -3.46 11.02 16.24
CA SER A 84 -4.42 11.35 15.90
C SER A 84 -5.08 11.02 16.16
#